data_6f03d64f47e01748c8a104b9a7b5dd99
#
_entry.id   6f03d64f47e01748c8a104b9a7b5dd99
#
_cell.length_a   1.000
_cell.length_b   1.000
_cell.length_c   1.000
_cell.angle_alpha   90.00
_cell.angle_beta   90.00
_cell.angle_gamma   90.00
#
_symmetry.space_group_name_H-M   'P 1'
#
loop_
_entity.id
_entity.type
_entity.pdbx_description
1 polymer ?
#
loop_
_entity_poly.entity_id
_entity_poly.type
_entity_poly.pdbx_seq_one_letter_code
_entity_poly.pdbx_strand_id
1 'polypeptide(L)'
;SLLGRIIQHADATARYNVFFGTGRDIYDVRGRVVHESVFNTNDGNFRCPSSQQGYSPFTTWTRGHAWVLCGYPEQLEFLETLAAEEFTPYGGKEAVLRRFLDTARAAADFYLEHTPTDGVPYWDTGAPGLAQMGDYLNRPAEPFNDHEPVDSSAAAIAAQGLLRLGRWLEAHGDAAAGKTYFAAGLTVARTILAEPYMSTDPGHEGLLLHTVYHRPNGWDHVPPGRKVPCGEAAMWGDYHARELALYLLRLAGNGPYLTFFA
;
A
#
# COMPACT_ATOMS: atom_id res chain seq x y z
N SER A 1 -21.09 -1.14 -18.35
CA SER A 1 -19.85 -0.56 -18.90
C SER A 1 -18.65 -1.00 -18.09
N LEU A 2 -17.46 -0.88 -18.62
CA LEU A 2 -16.22 -1.15 -17.89
C LEU A 2 -16.05 -0.19 -16.70
N LEU A 3 -16.35 1.10 -16.89
CA LEU A 3 -16.38 2.09 -15.82
C LEU A 3 -17.26 1.64 -14.65
N GLY A 4 -18.47 1.12 -14.92
CA GLY A 4 -19.34 0.60 -13.87
C GLY A 4 -18.71 -0.55 -13.08
N ARG A 5 -17.92 -1.40 -13.71
CA ARG A 5 -17.19 -2.49 -13.03
C ARG A 5 -16.06 -1.98 -12.18
N ILE A 6 -15.30 -0.97 -12.64
CA ILE A 6 -14.25 -0.32 -11.85
C ILE A 6 -14.86 0.29 -10.58
N ILE A 7 -15.93 1.09 -10.71
CA ILE A 7 -16.58 1.72 -9.56
C ILE A 7 -17.14 0.67 -8.60
N GLN A 8 -17.86 -0.34 -9.10
CA GLN A 8 -18.42 -1.41 -8.26
C GLN A 8 -17.35 -2.20 -7.52
N HIS A 9 -16.22 -2.49 -8.18
CA HIS A 9 -15.11 -3.20 -7.55
C HIS A 9 -14.48 -2.36 -6.44
N ALA A 10 -14.18 -1.09 -6.69
CA ALA A 10 -13.62 -0.19 -5.70
C ALA A 10 -14.59 0.02 -4.51
N ASP A 11 -15.89 0.27 -4.77
CA ASP A 11 -16.89 0.40 -3.72
C ASP A 11 -17.01 -0.89 -2.88
N ALA A 12 -16.90 -2.07 -3.49
CA ALA A 12 -16.88 -3.35 -2.78
C ALA A 12 -15.62 -3.51 -1.91
N THR A 13 -14.45 -3.16 -2.44
CA THR A 13 -13.19 -3.15 -1.69
C THR A 13 -13.28 -2.19 -0.49
N ALA A 14 -13.73 -0.96 -0.70
CA ALA A 14 -13.92 0.01 0.38
C ALA A 14 -14.88 -0.52 1.45
N ARG A 15 -16.01 -1.12 1.03
CA ARG A 15 -17.04 -1.60 1.95
C ARG A 15 -16.60 -2.80 2.79
N TYR A 16 -15.89 -3.75 2.20
CA TYR A 16 -15.65 -5.05 2.83
C TYR A 16 -14.21 -5.23 3.33
N ASN A 17 -13.24 -4.62 2.68
CA ASN A 17 -11.84 -4.79 3.02
C ASN A 17 -11.23 -3.61 3.77
N VAL A 18 -11.76 -2.38 3.59
CA VAL A 18 -11.26 -1.19 4.29
C VAL A 18 -12.14 -0.86 5.49
N PHE A 19 -11.51 -0.50 6.60
CA PHE A 19 -12.19 -0.08 7.82
C PHE A 19 -12.11 1.44 7.98
N PHE A 20 -13.16 2.07 8.51
CA PHE A 20 -13.25 3.53 8.59
C PHE A 20 -13.39 4.07 10.02
N GLY A 21 -13.25 3.23 11.05
CA GLY A 21 -13.42 3.64 12.44
C GLY A 21 -14.87 3.94 12.80
N THR A 22 -15.84 3.28 12.15
CA THR A 22 -17.27 3.52 12.32
C THR A 22 -17.95 2.57 13.31
N GLY A 23 -17.16 1.71 13.99
CA GLY A 23 -17.67 0.76 14.96
C GLY A 23 -18.22 -0.54 14.35
N ARG A 24 -17.71 -0.93 13.19
CA ARG A 24 -18.07 -2.18 12.51
C ARG A 24 -17.78 -3.41 13.37
N ASP A 25 -16.66 -3.41 14.08
CA ASP A 25 -16.26 -4.38 15.09
C ASP A 25 -15.20 -3.76 16.03
N ILE A 26 -14.68 -4.54 17.00
CA ILE A 26 -13.66 -4.06 17.95
C ILE A 26 -12.29 -3.82 17.32
N TYR A 27 -12.09 -4.26 16.09
CA TYR A 27 -10.86 -4.06 15.29
C TYR A 27 -11.06 -3.01 14.20
N ASP A 28 -12.15 -2.23 14.26
CA ASP A 28 -12.45 -1.17 13.28
C ASP A 28 -11.58 0.06 13.53
N VAL A 29 -10.33 -0.06 13.12
CA VAL A 29 -9.37 1.04 13.10
C VAL A 29 -9.41 1.68 11.71
N ARG A 30 -9.57 3.01 11.66
CA ARG A 30 -9.64 3.75 10.39
C ARG A 30 -8.38 3.50 9.54
N GLY A 31 -8.59 3.12 8.29
CA GLY A 31 -7.53 2.83 7.34
C GLY A 31 -6.96 1.41 7.40
N ARG A 32 -7.32 0.61 8.40
CA ARG A 32 -6.97 -0.81 8.44
C ARG A 32 -7.56 -1.52 7.20
N VAL A 33 -6.76 -2.38 6.58
CA VAL A 33 -7.20 -3.17 5.43
C VAL A 33 -7.08 -4.65 5.76
N VAL A 34 -8.17 -5.39 5.57
CA VAL A 34 -8.15 -6.85 5.65
C VAL A 34 -7.81 -7.44 4.29
N HIS A 35 -7.04 -8.52 4.28
CA HIS A 35 -6.57 -9.13 3.04
C HIS A 35 -7.74 -9.65 2.18
N GLU A 36 -8.65 -10.39 2.80
CA GLU A 36 -9.76 -11.07 2.10
C GLU A 36 -11.09 -10.84 2.79
N SER A 37 -12.15 -10.91 2.01
CA SER A 37 -13.53 -10.94 2.49
C SER A 37 -14.24 -12.17 1.95
N VAL A 38 -14.78 -12.98 2.86
CA VAL A 38 -15.45 -14.23 2.51
C VAL A 38 -16.94 -14.01 2.35
N PHE A 39 -17.47 -14.48 1.23
CA PHE A 39 -18.90 -14.44 0.90
C PHE A 39 -19.46 -15.84 0.76
N ASN A 40 -20.71 -16.03 1.15
CA ASN A 40 -21.44 -17.26 0.86
C ASN A 40 -21.81 -17.29 -0.64
N THR A 41 -21.36 -18.30 -1.35
CA THR A 41 -21.62 -18.45 -2.79
C THR A 41 -23.08 -18.72 -3.14
N ASN A 42 -23.89 -19.20 -2.17
CA ASN A 42 -25.31 -19.51 -2.40
C ASN A 42 -26.22 -18.27 -2.31
N ASP A 43 -25.90 -17.31 -1.44
CA ASP A 43 -26.76 -16.17 -1.15
C ASP A 43 -26.05 -14.80 -1.36
N GLY A 44 -24.73 -14.80 -1.64
CA GLY A 44 -23.93 -13.60 -1.84
C GLY A 44 -23.66 -12.79 -0.57
N ASN A 45 -24.06 -13.27 0.61
CA ASN A 45 -23.90 -12.54 1.86
C ASN A 45 -22.45 -12.59 2.36
N PHE A 46 -21.97 -11.44 2.85
CA PHE A 46 -20.68 -11.35 3.55
C PHE A 46 -20.70 -12.22 4.81
N ARG A 47 -19.65 -12.98 5.03
CA ARG A 47 -19.49 -13.86 6.20
C ARG A 47 -18.51 -13.28 7.21
N CYS A 48 -17.27 -13.14 6.81
CA CYS A 48 -16.20 -12.71 7.70
C CYS A 48 -15.01 -12.16 6.93
N PRO A 49 -14.12 -11.39 7.57
CA PRO A 49 -12.78 -11.14 7.06
C PRO A 49 -11.96 -12.43 7.09
N SER A 50 -10.97 -12.52 6.20
CA SER A 50 -9.99 -13.61 6.14
C SER A 50 -8.61 -13.08 5.77
N SER A 51 -7.59 -13.90 5.98
CA SER A 51 -6.24 -13.58 5.55
C SER A 51 -5.49 -14.85 5.16
N GLN A 52 -4.92 -14.84 3.96
CA GLN A 52 -4.07 -15.92 3.47
C GLN A 52 -2.59 -15.52 3.56
N GLN A 53 -2.24 -14.29 3.19
CA GLN A 53 -0.86 -13.81 3.20
C GLN A 53 -0.51 -12.97 4.43
N GLY A 54 -1.48 -12.43 5.16
CA GLY A 54 -1.28 -11.73 6.42
C GLY A 54 -1.28 -12.65 7.64
N TYR A 55 -0.90 -12.10 8.78
CA TYR A 55 -0.87 -12.83 10.05
C TYR A 55 -2.26 -13.23 10.52
N SER A 56 -3.23 -12.32 10.42
CA SER A 56 -4.61 -12.58 10.82
C SER A 56 -5.61 -11.70 10.06
N PRO A 57 -6.93 -12.05 10.08
CA PRO A 57 -7.96 -11.18 9.53
C PRO A 57 -8.21 -9.91 10.35
N PHE A 58 -7.61 -9.79 11.53
CA PHE A 58 -7.77 -8.64 12.44
C PHE A 58 -6.60 -7.68 12.41
N THR A 59 -5.53 -8.02 11.69
CA THR A 59 -4.34 -7.21 11.48
C THR A 59 -4.25 -6.78 10.01
N THR A 60 -3.19 -6.09 9.64
CA THR A 60 -3.02 -5.62 8.27
C THR A 60 -1.75 -6.21 7.66
N TRP A 61 -1.92 -7.07 6.65
CA TRP A 61 -0.86 -7.43 5.73
C TRP A 61 -0.46 -6.19 4.91
N THR A 62 0.75 -5.71 5.11
CA THR A 62 1.16 -4.37 4.66
C THR A 62 1.25 -4.23 3.15
N ARG A 63 1.59 -5.29 2.41
CA ARG A 63 1.54 -5.26 0.95
C ARG A 63 0.10 -5.20 0.41
N GLY A 64 -0.84 -5.93 1.03
CA GLY A 64 -2.26 -5.82 0.67
C GLY A 64 -2.82 -4.43 0.95
N HIS A 65 -2.40 -3.81 2.04
CA HIS A 65 -2.72 -2.42 2.35
C HIS A 65 -2.12 -1.45 1.31
N ALA A 66 -0.85 -1.67 0.93
CA ALA A 66 -0.18 -0.85 -0.08
C ALA A 66 -0.89 -0.89 -1.44
N TRP A 67 -1.49 -2.02 -1.83
CA TRP A 67 -2.33 -2.10 -3.04
C TRP A 67 -3.52 -1.16 -2.99
N VAL A 68 -4.19 -1.03 -1.85
CA VAL A 68 -5.29 -0.06 -1.67
C VAL A 68 -4.75 1.36 -1.75
N LEU A 69 -3.66 1.65 -1.04
CA LEU A 69 -3.03 2.98 -1.02
C LEU A 69 -2.53 3.43 -2.40
N CYS A 70 -2.07 2.52 -3.25
CA CYS A 70 -1.66 2.83 -4.62
C CYS A 70 -2.86 2.92 -5.58
N GLY A 71 -3.75 1.93 -5.54
CA GLY A 71 -4.79 1.77 -6.53
C GLY A 71 -5.88 2.85 -6.49
N TYR A 72 -6.24 3.37 -5.31
CA TYR A 72 -7.24 4.44 -5.25
C TYR A 72 -6.75 5.78 -5.81
N PRO A 73 -5.53 6.27 -5.52
CA PRO A 73 -4.99 7.46 -6.19
C PRO A 73 -4.88 7.30 -7.71
N GLU A 74 -4.44 6.15 -8.21
CA GLU A 74 -4.40 5.89 -9.65
C GLU A 74 -5.79 5.94 -10.30
N GLN A 75 -6.79 5.39 -9.61
CA GLN A 75 -8.17 5.46 -10.07
C GLN A 75 -8.72 6.89 -10.01
N LEU A 76 -8.39 7.69 -8.99
CA LEU A 76 -8.75 9.12 -8.95
C LEU A 76 -8.20 9.86 -10.17
N GLU A 77 -6.92 9.67 -10.51
CA GLU A 77 -6.30 10.26 -11.70
C GLU A 77 -7.03 9.86 -12.99
N PHE A 78 -7.37 8.57 -13.14
CA PHE A 78 -8.10 8.07 -14.29
C PHE A 78 -9.53 8.63 -14.37
N LEU A 79 -10.28 8.54 -13.26
CA LEU A 79 -11.70 8.95 -13.25
C LEU A 79 -11.85 10.45 -13.54
N GLU A 80 -10.85 11.27 -13.24
CA GLU A 80 -10.88 12.70 -13.58
C GLU A 80 -10.86 12.96 -15.07
N THR A 81 -10.25 12.08 -15.87
CA THR A 81 -10.20 12.24 -17.33
C THR A 81 -11.54 12.01 -18.03
N LEU A 82 -12.50 11.38 -17.34
CA LEU A 82 -13.80 11.02 -17.91
C LEU A 82 -14.82 12.16 -17.77
N ALA A 83 -15.78 12.21 -18.71
CA ALA A 83 -16.84 13.20 -18.70
C ALA A 83 -17.81 12.97 -17.53
N ALA A 84 -18.35 14.05 -16.93
CA ALA A 84 -19.22 13.98 -15.76
C ALA A 84 -20.51 13.18 -16.02
N GLU A 85 -21.02 13.22 -17.24
CA GLU A 85 -22.22 12.52 -17.70
C GLU A 85 -22.11 11.01 -17.57
N GLU A 86 -20.89 10.45 -17.71
CA GLU A 86 -20.64 9.01 -17.57
C GLU A 86 -20.90 8.48 -16.17
N PHE A 87 -20.84 9.37 -15.16
CA PHE A 87 -21.06 9.03 -13.76
C PHE A 87 -22.52 9.14 -13.31
N THR A 88 -23.43 9.60 -14.14
CA THR A 88 -24.86 9.77 -13.79
C THR A 88 -25.46 8.49 -13.17
N PRO A 89 -25.22 7.27 -13.69
CA PRO A 89 -25.75 6.05 -13.11
C PRO A 89 -25.14 5.67 -11.74
N TYR A 90 -24.06 6.36 -11.32
CA TYR A 90 -23.29 6.02 -10.11
C TYR A 90 -23.37 7.10 -9.03
N GLY A 91 -24.31 8.03 -9.16
CA GLY A 91 -24.54 9.11 -8.20
C GLY A 91 -23.75 10.40 -8.49
N GLY A 92 -23.16 10.49 -9.67
CA GLY A 92 -22.40 11.66 -10.13
C GLY A 92 -20.91 11.58 -9.86
N LYS A 93 -20.12 12.30 -10.68
CA LYS A 93 -18.65 12.27 -10.66
C LYS A 93 -18.08 12.67 -9.28
N GLU A 94 -18.54 13.78 -8.73
CA GLU A 94 -18.07 14.27 -7.42
C GLU A 94 -18.29 13.28 -6.29
N ALA A 95 -19.44 12.60 -6.25
CA ALA A 95 -19.76 11.62 -5.23
C ALA A 95 -18.86 10.37 -5.35
N VAL A 96 -18.53 9.95 -6.56
CA VAL A 96 -17.60 8.84 -6.81
C VAL A 96 -16.19 9.24 -6.38
N LEU A 97 -15.66 10.37 -6.85
CA LEU A 97 -14.32 10.85 -6.51
C LEU A 97 -14.16 11.03 -4.99
N ARG A 98 -15.18 11.55 -4.31
CA ARG A 98 -15.15 11.72 -2.84
C ARG A 98 -14.97 10.38 -2.11
N ARG A 99 -15.74 9.33 -2.47
CA ARG A 99 -15.62 8.01 -1.85
C ARG A 99 -14.24 7.39 -2.06
N PHE A 100 -13.69 7.56 -3.25
CA PHE A 100 -12.35 7.07 -3.57
C PHE A 100 -11.28 7.82 -2.79
N LEU A 101 -11.41 9.15 -2.70
CA LEU A 101 -10.52 9.98 -1.91
C LEU A 101 -10.57 9.63 -0.42
N ASP A 102 -11.76 9.45 0.14
CA ASP A 102 -11.93 9.06 1.55
C ASP A 102 -11.20 7.74 1.86
N THR A 103 -11.28 6.78 0.93
CA THR A 103 -10.58 5.50 1.06
C THR A 103 -9.06 5.66 0.93
N ALA A 104 -8.60 6.43 -0.05
CA ALA A 104 -7.17 6.72 -0.23
C ALA A 104 -6.57 7.40 1.00
N ARG A 105 -7.25 8.41 1.55
CA ARG A 105 -6.82 9.11 2.77
C ARG A 105 -6.79 8.18 3.97
N ALA A 106 -7.84 7.36 4.18
CA ALA A 106 -7.86 6.42 5.28
C ALA A 106 -6.67 5.46 5.24
N ALA A 107 -6.37 4.90 4.06
CA ALA A 107 -5.22 4.03 3.87
C ALA A 107 -3.89 4.78 4.08
N ALA A 108 -3.75 6.02 3.58
CA ALA A 108 -2.54 6.81 3.74
C ALA A 108 -2.26 7.15 5.21
N ASP A 109 -3.27 7.62 5.95
CA ASP A 109 -3.16 7.91 7.37
C ASP A 109 -2.71 6.68 8.17
N PHE A 110 -3.37 5.54 7.93
CA PHE A 110 -3.02 4.27 8.59
C PHE A 110 -1.57 3.84 8.27
N TYR A 111 -1.13 3.99 7.03
CA TYR A 111 0.24 3.68 6.66
C TYR A 111 1.24 4.52 7.45
N LEU A 112 1.02 5.83 7.54
CA LEU A 112 1.91 6.74 8.27
C LEU A 112 1.95 6.44 9.78
N GLU A 113 0.82 6.06 10.36
CA GLU A 113 0.70 5.76 11.79
C GLU A 113 1.29 4.40 12.19
N HIS A 114 1.32 3.43 11.25
CA HIS A 114 1.68 2.04 11.56
C HIS A 114 2.96 1.56 10.85
N THR A 115 3.76 2.50 10.36
CA THR A 115 5.03 2.21 9.67
C THR A 115 6.18 2.93 10.37
N PRO A 116 7.37 2.30 10.51
CA PRO A 116 8.59 2.95 11.00
C PRO A 116 8.91 4.28 10.32
N THR A 117 9.72 5.12 10.98
CA THR A 117 9.96 6.51 10.57
C THR A 117 10.61 6.67 9.19
N ASP A 118 11.26 5.64 8.68
CA ASP A 118 11.86 5.59 7.33
C ASP A 118 10.88 5.16 6.23
N GLY A 119 9.66 4.79 6.63
CA GLY A 119 8.56 4.43 5.73
C GLY A 119 8.61 3.00 5.20
N VAL A 120 9.46 2.11 5.75
CA VAL A 120 9.45 0.69 5.37
C VAL A 120 8.67 -0.12 6.41
N PRO A 121 7.53 -0.73 6.04
CA PRO A 121 6.72 -1.48 7.00
C PRO A 121 7.30 -2.88 7.27
N TYR A 122 6.97 -3.45 8.43
CA TYR A 122 7.04 -4.88 8.64
C TYR A 122 5.90 -5.56 7.87
N TRP A 123 6.05 -6.85 7.58
CA TRP A 123 5.16 -7.59 6.68
C TRP A 123 3.67 -7.60 7.11
N ASP A 124 3.40 -7.49 8.41
CA ASP A 124 2.05 -7.38 8.97
C ASP A 124 2.07 -6.54 10.25
N THR A 125 1.08 -5.66 10.43
CA THR A 125 1.03 -4.73 11.58
C THR A 125 0.76 -5.40 12.92
N GLY A 126 0.32 -6.65 12.94
CA GLY A 126 0.08 -7.44 14.14
C GLY A 126 0.95 -8.68 14.24
N ALA A 127 2.04 -8.75 13.47
CA ALA A 127 2.97 -9.86 13.54
C ALA A 127 3.53 -10.03 14.96
N PRO A 128 3.52 -11.27 15.52
CA PRO A 128 3.73 -11.47 16.95
C PRO A 128 5.11 -11.06 17.46
N GLY A 129 6.13 -11.11 16.61
CA GLY A 129 7.49 -10.70 16.97
C GLY A 129 7.67 -9.19 17.13
N LEU A 130 6.75 -8.36 16.62
CA LEU A 130 6.81 -6.92 16.79
C LEU A 130 6.77 -6.49 18.28
N ALA A 131 6.09 -7.25 19.12
CA ALA A 131 6.05 -7.01 20.56
C ALA A 131 7.44 -7.07 21.24
N GLN A 132 8.41 -7.74 20.59
CA GLN A 132 9.78 -7.88 21.08
C GLN A 132 10.71 -6.77 20.56
N MET A 133 10.23 -5.92 19.66
CA MET A 133 11.02 -4.89 19.02
C MET A 133 10.97 -3.52 19.72
N GLY A 134 10.23 -3.44 20.85
CA GLY A 134 10.08 -2.19 21.60
C GLY A 134 9.39 -1.10 20.77
N ASP A 135 9.91 0.10 20.85
CA ASP A 135 9.34 1.27 20.14
C ASP A 135 9.80 1.34 18.68
N TYR A 136 9.42 0.32 17.91
CA TYR A 136 9.86 0.19 16.52
C TYR A 136 9.25 1.22 15.57
N LEU A 137 8.10 1.80 15.91
CA LEU A 137 7.45 2.80 15.07
C LEU A 137 8.16 4.16 15.09
N ASN A 138 8.87 4.48 16.18
CA ASN A 138 9.56 5.77 16.35
C ASN A 138 11.05 5.74 15.95
N ARG A 139 11.46 4.73 15.18
CA ARG A 139 12.82 4.59 14.62
C ARG A 139 12.77 4.00 13.22
N PRO A 140 13.86 4.05 12.43
CA PRO A 140 13.93 3.34 11.15
C PRO A 140 13.72 1.83 11.31
N ALA A 141 13.17 1.20 10.27
CA ALA A 141 13.00 -0.24 10.21
C ALA A 141 14.35 -0.97 10.24
N GLU A 142 14.37 -2.18 10.81
CA GLU A 142 15.57 -3.00 10.93
C GLU A 142 15.43 -4.27 10.08
N PRO A 143 15.89 -4.27 8.82
CA PRO A 143 15.71 -5.43 7.93
C PRO A 143 16.47 -6.68 8.37
N PHE A 144 17.49 -6.52 9.23
CA PHE A 144 18.31 -7.62 9.75
C PHE A 144 17.99 -8.01 11.20
N ASN A 145 16.80 -7.66 11.70
CA ASN A 145 16.36 -8.07 13.04
C ASN A 145 16.06 -9.57 13.11
N ASP A 146 15.86 -10.08 14.33
CA ASP A 146 15.63 -11.51 14.61
C ASP A 146 14.14 -11.84 14.92
N HIS A 147 13.21 -10.89 14.71
CA HIS A 147 11.83 -11.02 15.18
C HIS A 147 10.83 -11.09 14.05
N GLU A 148 10.79 -10.07 13.17
CA GLU A 148 9.86 -10.03 12.04
C GLU A 148 10.50 -9.39 10.80
N PRO A 149 10.26 -9.92 9.60
CA PRO A 149 10.80 -9.32 8.39
C PRO A 149 10.09 -8.02 8.04
N VAL A 150 10.83 -7.09 7.46
CA VAL A 150 10.26 -5.94 6.74
C VAL A 150 9.73 -6.38 5.38
N ASP A 151 8.84 -5.61 4.76
CA ASP A 151 8.43 -5.83 3.37
C ASP A 151 8.69 -4.57 2.52
N SER A 152 9.85 -4.52 1.90
CA SER A 152 10.27 -3.43 1.01
C SER A 152 9.38 -3.29 -0.23
N SER A 153 8.76 -4.38 -0.69
CA SER A 153 7.82 -4.33 -1.80
C SER A 153 6.55 -3.56 -1.43
N ALA A 154 6.06 -3.72 -0.20
CA ALA A 154 4.97 -2.90 0.31
C ALA A 154 5.34 -1.42 0.34
N ALA A 155 6.57 -1.09 0.73
CA ALA A 155 7.09 0.27 0.70
C ALA A 155 7.12 0.86 -0.71
N ALA A 156 7.61 0.11 -1.70
CA ALA A 156 7.69 0.56 -3.09
C ALA A 156 6.32 0.87 -3.70
N ILE A 157 5.32 0.04 -3.38
CA ILE A 157 3.93 0.23 -3.81
C ILE A 157 3.32 1.45 -3.09
N ALA A 158 3.48 1.53 -1.77
CA ALA A 158 2.92 2.61 -0.96
C ALA A 158 3.52 3.98 -1.33
N ALA A 159 4.81 4.05 -1.64
CA ALA A 159 5.47 5.29 -2.07
C ALA A 159 4.79 5.90 -3.30
N GLN A 160 4.43 5.08 -4.29
CA GLN A 160 3.71 5.55 -5.48
C GLN A 160 2.34 6.12 -5.12
N GLY A 161 1.59 5.40 -4.29
CA GLY A 161 0.27 5.85 -3.82
C GLY A 161 0.34 7.18 -3.05
N LEU A 162 1.29 7.32 -2.14
CA LEU A 162 1.52 8.54 -1.36
C LEU A 162 1.89 9.73 -2.25
N LEU A 163 2.78 9.53 -3.21
CA LEU A 163 3.18 10.59 -4.14
C LEU A 163 2.02 11.03 -5.04
N ARG A 164 1.25 10.09 -5.58
CA ARG A 164 0.07 10.37 -6.43
C ARG A 164 -1.03 11.06 -5.63
N LEU A 165 -1.38 10.54 -4.45
CA LEU A 165 -2.38 11.16 -3.56
C LEU A 165 -1.97 12.58 -3.19
N GLY A 166 -0.70 12.78 -2.84
CA GLY A 166 -0.16 14.09 -2.49
C GLY A 166 -0.34 15.10 -3.61
N ARG A 167 0.03 14.74 -4.83
CA ARG A 167 -0.15 15.60 -6.01
C ARG A 167 -1.60 15.87 -6.36
N TRP A 168 -2.45 14.83 -6.28
CA TRP A 168 -3.87 14.97 -6.54
C TRP A 168 -4.51 15.98 -5.58
N LEU A 169 -4.22 15.86 -4.29
CA LEU A 169 -4.73 16.79 -3.26
C LEU A 169 -4.23 18.23 -3.45
N GLU A 170 -2.97 18.40 -3.79
CA GLU A 170 -2.42 19.73 -4.05
C GLU A 170 -3.14 20.39 -5.24
N ALA A 171 -3.40 19.64 -6.32
CA ALA A 171 -4.15 20.11 -7.49
C ALA A 171 -5.62 20.45 -7.17
N HIS A 172 -6.20 19.83 -6.13
CA HIS A 172 -7.61 20.00 -5.72
C HIS A 172 -7.79 20.91 -4.48
N GLY A 173 -6.79 21.73 -4.16
CA GLY A 173 -6.91 22.77 -3.14
C GLY A 173 -6.59 22.34 -1.71
N ASP A 174 -6.23 21.09 -1.47
CA ASP A 174 -5.76 20.62 -0.15
C ASP A 174 -4.22 20.49 -0.12
N ALA A 175 -3.55 21.62 -0.29
CA ALA A 175 -2.09 21.67 -0.38
C ALA A 175 -1.39 21.18 0.91
N ALA A 176 -2.02 21.34 2.07
CA ALA A 176 -1.42 20.93 3.35
C ALA A 176 -1.32 19.39 3.44
N ALA A 177 -2.43 18.69 3.23
CA ALA A 177 -2.43 17.23 3.19
C ALA A 177 -1.61 16.70 2.01
N GLY A 178 -1.72 17.35 0.85
CA GLY A 178 -0.93 17.03 -0.34
C GLY A 178 0.57 17.02 -0.06
N LYS A 179 1.09 18.06 0.57
CA LYS A 179 2.50 18.16 0.97
C LYS A 179 2.90 17.07 1.96
N THR A 180 2.04 16.74 2.92
CA THR A 180 2.32 15.70 3.92
C THR A 180 2.51 14.34 3.26
N TYR A 181 1.56 13.89 2.44
CA TYR A 181 1.66 12.58 1.79
C TYR A 181 2.79 12.54 0.74
N PHE A 182 2.97 13.61 -0.01
CA PHE A 182 4.07 13.68 -0.99
C PHE A 182 5.44 13.58 -0.31
N ALA A 183 5.66 14.31 0.79
CA ALA A 183 6.91 14.25 1.56
C ALA A 183 7.14 12.84 2.15
N ALA A 184 6.08 12.19 2.65
CA ALA A 184 6.15 10.82 3.12
C ALA A 184 6.55 9.86 1.99
N GLY A 185 5.93 9.98 0.82
CA GLY A 185 6.30 9.18 -0.36
C GLY A 185 7.76 9.36 -0.78
N LEU A 186 8.29 10.59 -0.72
CA LEU A 186 9.71 10.85 -0.97
C LEU A 186 10.62 10.23 0.10
N THR A 187 10.19 10.22 1.36
CA THR A 187 10.95 9.58 2.45
C THR A 187 11.06 8.07 2.19
N VAL A 188 9.96 7.40 1.90
CA VAL A 188 9.95 5.97 1.54
C VAL A 188 10.86 5.70 0.34
N ALA A 189 10.68 6.47 -0.74
CA ALA A 189 11.47 6.31 -1.96
C ALA A 189 12.97 6.47 -1.70
N ARG A 190 13.38 7.48 -0.92
CA ARG A 190 14.79 7.67 -0.54
C ARG A 190 15.34 6.47 0.21
N THR A 191 14.56 5.87 1.10
CA THR A 191 14.97 4.72 1.89
C THR A 191 15.18 3.49 1.01
N ILE A 192 14.18 3.13 0.20
CA ILE A 192 14.24 1.87 -0.56
C ILE A 192 15.14 1.94 -1.81
N LEU A 193 15.45 3.13 -2.32
CA LEU A 193 16.39 3.33 -3.43
C LEU A 193 17.86 3.44 -2.95
N ALA A 194 18.15 3.13 -1.70
CA ALA A 194 19.48 3.07 -1.11
C ALA A 194 19.72 1.71 -0.42
N GLU A 195 20.98 1.42 -0.12
CA GLU A 195 21.30 0.28 0.73
C GLU A 195 20.70 0.45 2.12
N PRO A 196 20.26 -0.64 2.78
CA PRO A 196 20.43 -2.05 2.38
C PRO A 196 19.30 -2.59 1.48
N TYR A 197 18.35 -1.75 1.05
CA TYR A 197 17.17 -2.19 0.28
C TYR A 197 17.46 -2.31 -1.22
N MET A 198 18.25 -1.41 -1.79
CA MET A 198 18.64 -1.50 -3.20
C MET A 198 19.90 -2.34 -3.33
N SER A 199 19.82 -3.43 -4.12
CA SER A 199 20.99 -4.27 -4.39
C SER A 199 22.03 -3.53 -5.23
N THR A 200 23.27 -3.54 -4.76
CA THR A 200 24.46 -3.08 -5.51
C THR A 200 25.34 -4.25 -5.93
N ASP A 201 24.99 -5.48 -5.57
CA ASP A 201 25.72 -6.69 -5.95
C ASP A 201 25.40 -7.09 -7.40
N PRO A 202 26.37 -7.04 -8.34
CA PRO A 202 26.14 -7.45 -9.73
C PRO A 202 25.87 -8.96 -9.89
N GLY A 203 26.14 -9.76 -8.87
CA GLY A 203 25.82 -11.19 -8.85
C GLY A 203 24.41 -11.50 -8.37
N HIS A 204 23.66 -10.52 -7.86
CA HIS A 204 22.29 -10.67 -7.43
C HIS A 204 21.31 -10.25 -8.53
N GLU A 205 20.40 -11.13 -8.93
CA GLU A 205 19.48 -10.90 -10.06
C GLU A 205 18.34 -9.92 -9.75
N GLY A 206 17.93 -9.80 -8.47
CA GLY A 206 16.88 -8.86 -8.01
C GLY A 206 17.42 -7.47 -7.69
N LEU A 207 16.56 -6.48 -7.72
CA LEU A 207 16.90 -5.09 -7.42
C LEU A 207 16.55 -4.70 -5.99
N LEU A 208 15.29 -4.94 -5.56
CA LEU A 208 14.76 -4.52 -4.27
C LEU A 208 14.81 -5.68 -3.29
N LEU A 209 15.73 -5.59 -2.33
CA LEU A 209 15.95 -6.61 -1.30
C LEU A 209 14.98 -6.45 -0.13
N HIS A 210 14.89 -7.48 0.72
CA HIS A 210 14.04 -7.54 1.91
C HIS A 210 12.55 -7.53 1.59
N THR A 211 12.16 -8.15 0.48
CA THR A 211 10.77 -8.42 0.12
C THR A 211 10.31 -9.71 0.82
N VAL A 212 9.08 -9.72 1.30
CA VAL A 212 8.43 -10.93 1.83
C VAL A 212 7.55 -11.55 0.74
N TYR A 213 7.71 -12.85 0.47
CA TYR A 213 6.88 -13.56 -0.49
C TYR A 213 5.58 -14.06 0.17
N HIS A 214 5.68 -15.03 1.08
CA HIS A 214 4.50 -15.60 1.75
C HIS A 214 4.85 -16.15 3.14
N ARG A 215 4.92 -15.25 4.12
CA ARG A 215 5.34 -15.57 5.49
C ARG A 215 4.51 -16.69 6.16
N PRO A 216 3.16 -16.72 6.06
CA PRO A 216 2.37 -17.76 6.71
C PRO A 216 2.64 -19.18 6.21
N ASN A 217 3.01 -19.34 4.94
CA ASN A 217 3.35 -20.63 4.36
C ASN A 217 4.84 -21.00 4.52
N GLY A 218 5.66 -20.11 5.06
CA GLY A 218 7.09 -20.34 5.21
C GLY A 218 7.84 -20.50 3.87
N TRP A 219 7.38 -19.81 2.82
CA TRP A 219 8.01 -19.89 1.49
C TRP A 219 9.18 -18.94 1.34
N ASP A 220 9.34 -18.03 2.28
CA ASP A 220 10.45 -17.10 2.28
C ASP A 220 11.75 -17.78 2.73
N HIS A 221 12.85 -17.45 2.07
CA HIS A 221 14.16 -17.93 2.45
C HIS A 221 14.67 -17.25 3.73
N VAL A 222 15.10 -18.07 4.69
CA VAL A 222 15.80 -17.58 5.88
C VAL A 222 17.30 -17.87 5.72
N PRO A 223 18.14 -16.85 5.58
CA PRO A 223 19.57 -17.04 5.40
C PRO A 223 20.22 -17.76 6.59
N PRO A 224 21.31 -18.52 6.39
CA PRO A 224 22.04 -19.17 7.46
C PRO A 224 22.40 -18.19 8.59
N GLY A 225 22.08 -18.57 9.83
CA GLY A 225 22.34 -17.74 11.01
C GLY A 225 21.29 -16.65 11.28
N ARG A 226 20.26 -16.51 10.44
CA ARG A 226 19.12 -15.63 10.68
C ARG A 226 17.93 -16.40 11.24
N LYS A 227 17.00 -15.69 11.91
CA LYS A 227 15.76 -16.28 12.44
C LYS A 227 14.53 -15.93 11.60
N VAL A 228 14.61 -14.88 10.80
CA VAL A 228 13.54 -14.41 9.94
C VAL A 228 14.06 -14.17 8.52
N PRO A 229 13.18 -14.19 7.51
CA PRO A 229 13.55 -13.89 6.13
C PRO A 229 14.15 -12.51 5.99
N CYS A 230 15.21 -12.39 5.20
CA CYS A 230 15.78 -11.11 4.80
C CYS A 230 16.64 -11.26 3.54
N GLY A 231 16.80 -10.18 2.79
CA GLY A 231 17.72 -10.12 1.65
C GLY A 231 17.16 -10.63 0.32
N GLU A 232 15.95 -11.21 0.28
CA GLU A 232 15.36 -11.65 -0.97
C GLU A 232 14.70 -10.52 -1.76
N ALA A 233 14.70 -10.64 -3.08
CA ALA A 233 13.92 -9.82 -4.00
C ALA A 233 12.74 -10.62 -4.56
N ALA A 234 11.70 -9.91 -5.00
CA ALA A 234 10.56 -10.49 -5.68
C ALA A 234 10.17 -9.62 -6.89
N MET A 235 9.64 -10.27 -7.91
CA MET A 235 9.31 -9.62 -9.18
C MET A 235 8.41 -8.39 -9.01
N TRP A 236 7.41 -8.44 -8.13
CA TRP A 236 6.54 -7.28 -7.87
C TRP A 236 7.26 -6.15 -7.12
N GLY A 237 8.22 -6.47 -6.24
CA GLY A 237 9.07 -5.47 -5.59
C GLY A 237 9.92 -4.73 -6.61
N ASP A 238 10.61 -5.47 -7.47
CA ASP A 238 11.43 -4.92 -8.54
C ASP A 238 10.63 -4.10 -9.56
N TYR A 239 9.43 -4.59 -9.92
CA TYR A 239 8.52 -3.87 -10.80
C TYR A 239 8.17 -2.49 -10.22
N HIS A 240 7.68 -2.46 -8.98
CA HIS A 240 7.25 -1.22 -8.35
C HIS A 240 8.40 -0.29 -7.99
N ALA A 241 9.59 -0.81 -7.66
CA ALA A 241 10.78 0.01 -7.47
C ALA A 241 11.19 0.72 -8.76
N ARG A 242 11.14 0.03 -9.91
CA ARG A 242 11.42 0.63 -11.23
C ARG A 242 10.37 1.65 -11.63
N GLU A 243 9.10 1.35 -11.42
CA GLU A 243 8.00 2.27 -11.72
C GLU A 243 8.10 3.53 -10.87
N LEU A 244 8.37 3.38 -9.56
CA LEU A 244 8.63 4.50 -8.65
C LEU A 244 9.81 5.36 -9.12
N ALA A 245 10.94 4.73 -9.48
CA ALA A 245 12.11 5.43 -9.96
C ALA A 245 11.81 6.19 -11.26
N LEU A 246 11.09 5.59 -12.21
CA LEU A 246 10.67 6.23 -13.45
C LEU A 246 9.71 7.41 -13.17
N TYR A 247 8.77 7.23 -12.25
CA TYR A 247 7.84 8.29 -11.84
C TYR A 247 8.60 9.50 -11.29
N LEU A 248 9.53 9.28 -10.36
CA LEU A 248 10.35 10.33 -9.78
C LEU A 248 11.27 10.99 -10.81
N LEU A 249 11.87 10.22 -11.71
CA LEU A 249 12.70 10.75 -12.79
C LEU A 249 11.92 11.69 -13.71
N ARG A 250 10.70 11.31 -14.07
CA ARG A 250 9.81 12.15 -14.88
C ARG A 250 9.38 13.42 -14.15
N LEU A 251 9.07 13.32 -12.86
CA LEU A 251 8.74 14.49 -12.04
C LEU A 251 9.93 15.46 -11.94
N ALA A 252 11.12 14.96 -11.66
CA ALA A 252 12.32 15.79 -11.52
C ALA A 252 12.77 16.42 -12.85
N GLY A 253 12.59 15.71 -13.96
CA GLY A 253 12.97 16.17 -15.30
C GLY A 253 11.88 16.91 -16.06
N ASN A 254 10.72 17.21 -15.45
CA ASN A 254 9.53 17.72 -16.13
C ASN A 254 9.14 16.89 -17.37
N GLY A 255 9.35 15.57 -17.27
CA GLY A 255 8.97 14.63 -18.32
C GLY A 255 7.45 14.37 -18.34
N PRO A 256 6.96 13.57 -19.33
CA PRO A 256 5.56 13.18 -19.37
C PRO A 256 5.15 12.48 -18.05
N TYR A 257 4.02 12.90 -17.49
CA TYR A 257 3.49 12.29 -16.26
C TYR A 257 3.24 10.81 -16.46
N LEU A 258 3.64 9.99 -15.48
CA LEU A 258 3.49 8.54 -15.55
C LEU A 258 2.10 8.12 -15.08
N THR A 259 1.22 7.82 -16.03
CA THR A 259 -0.09 7.21 -15.79
C THR A 259 -0.10 5.78 -16.35
N PHE A 260 -1.01 4.94 -15.86
CA PHE A 260 -1.27 3.61 -16.43
C PHE A 260 -2.30 3.64 -17.58
N PHE A 261 -2.83 4.80 -17.86
CA PHE A 261 -3.78 5.08 -18.95
C PHE A 261 -3.22 6.14 -19.88
N ALA A 262 -3.64 6.12 -21.14
CA ALA A 262 -3.24 7.08 -22.18
C ALA A 262 -4.30 8.16 -22.40
#